data_cd42e0896fa354c2aaaed305f53cf4e4
#
_entry.id   cd42e0896fa354c2aaaed305f53cf4e4
#
_cell.length_a   1.000
_cell.length_b   1.000
_cell.length_c   1.000
_cell.angle_alpha   90.00
_cell.angle_beta   90.00
_cell.angle_gamma   90.00
#
_symmetry.space_group_name_H-M   'P 1'
#
loop_
_entity.id
_entity.type
_entity.pdbx_description
1 polymer ?
#
loop_
_entity_poly.entity_id
_entity_poly.type
_entity_poly.pdbx_seq_one_letter_code
_entity_poly.pdbx_strand_id
1 'polypeptide(L)'
;DSSTSRGLGDVYKRQSVQSYEEFAKPDLQKASREEIVELLLKSGLWPMIVQRPYGVIADPNDTPKAVFISAFDSAPLAPDYNYVLRAEQKNLQTGIDVMRKLTSGKVHLSVRAKAEGQMTALKGAETHAFAGKHPVGNVGVQIHHIDPVNKGEVVWTVNIQDLAIIGRLFNEGRVDMTKIIAVAGSEIEKPQYCRIIAGAKVDSILKGNVKPQKEGDHVRIISG
;
A
#
# COMPACT_ATOMS: atom_id res chain seq x y z
N ASP A 1 24.63 13.58 -9.13
CA ASP A 1 23.55 14.43 -8.67
C ASP A 1 23.34 14.32 -7.17
N SER A 2 24.07 15.19 -6.48
CA SER A 2 24.17 15.17 -5.01
C SER A 2 23.02 15.88 -4.27
N SER A 3 22.06 16.48 -4.99
CA SER A 3 20.99 17.27 -4.37
C SER A 3 19.86 16.42 -3.79
N THR A 4 19.54 15.29 -4.41
CA THR A 4 18.48 14.38 -3.96
C THR A 4 18.86 13.63 -2.67
N SER A 5 20.14 13.32 -2.50
CA SER A 5 20.63 12.64 -1.29
C SER A 5 20.67 13.54 -0.04
N ARG A 6 20.78 14.86 -0.21
CA ARG A 6 20.75 15.80 0.91
C ARG A 6 19.35 15.95 1.51
N GLY A 7 18.31 15.93 0.67
CA GLY A 7 16.94 16.01 1.15
C GLY A 7 16.52 14.81 2.01
N LEU A 8 16.91 13.60 1.61
CA LEU A 8 16.63 12.37 2.35
C LEU A 8 17.41 12.29 3.67
N GLY A 9 18.66 12.77 3.70
CA GLY A 9 19.45 12.85 4.93
C GLY A 9 18.88 13.85 5.95
N ASP A 10 18.30 14.93 5.50
CA ASP A 10 17.64 15.94 6.34
C ASP A 10 16.31 15.45 6.90
N VAL A 11 15.52 14.72 6.13
CA VAL A 11 14.28 14.09 6.59
C VAL A 11 14.56 13.11 7.72
N TYR A 12 15.64 12.33 7.63
CA TYR A 12 16.03 11.40 8.67
C TYR A 12 16.51 12.08 9.96
N LYS A 13 17.24 13.18 9.84
CA LYS A 13 17.72 13.96 11.00
C LYS A 13 16.63 14.75 11.71
N ARG A 14 15.53 15.07 11.02
CA ARG A 14 14.39 15.83 11.55
C ARG A 14 13.24 14.96 12.10
N GLN A 15 13.47 13.70 12.36
CA GLN A 15 12.42 12.77 12.83
C GLN A 15 11.78 13.14 14.19
N SER A 16 12.26 14.16 14.88
CA SER A 16 11.65 14.67 16.11
C SER A 16 10.44 15.57 15.88
N VAL A 17 10.28 16.20 14.70
CA VAL A 17 9.14 17.06 14.37
C VAL A 17 8.80 16.91 12.90
N GLN A 18 7.74 16.15 12.59
CA GLN A 18 7.16 16.11 11.25
C GLN A 18 6.14 17.26 11.12
N SER A 19 6.34 18.11 10.11
CA SER A 19 5.29 19.03 9.64
C SER A 19 4.55 18.39 8.47
N TYR A 20 3.23 18.50 8.47
CA TYR A 20 2.38 17.99 7.42
C TYR A 20 1.65 19.17 6.76
N GLU A 21 1.46 19.08 5.46
CA GLU A 21 0.48 19.93 4.78
C GLU A 21 -0.92 19.49 5.19
N GLU A 22 -1.78 20.45 5.50
CA GLU A 22 -3.16 20.20 5.91
C GLU A 22 -4.08 20.24 4.70
N PHE A 23 -4.93 19.25 4.58
CA PHE A 23 -5.95 19.12 3.54
C PHE A 23 -7.35 19.14 4.15
N ALA A 24 -8.30 19.67 3.39
CA ALA A 24 -9.70 19.59 3.77
C ALA A 24 -10.13 18.11 3.93
N LYS A 25 -10.97 17.85 4.92
CA LYS A 25 -11.57 16.52 5.15
C LYS A 25 -12.99 16.53 4.55
N PRO A 26 -13.18 16.01 3.34
CA PRO A 26 -14.50 15.94 2.76
C PRO A 26 -15.35 14.92 3.51
N ASP A 27 -16.66 15.23 3.67
CA ASP A 27 -17.62 14.24 4.10
C ASP A 27 -17.81 13.21 2.97
N LEU A 28 -17.26 12.02 3.14
CA LEU A 28 -17.31 10.97 2.13
C LEU A 28 -18.72 10.57 1.72
N GLN A 29 -19.73 10.80 2.56
CA GLN A 29 -21.11 10.49 2.17
C GLN A 29 -21.62 11.47 1.10
N LYS A 30 -21.18 12.72 1.15
CA LYS A 30 -21.60 13.80 0.25
C LYS A 30 -20.61 14.06 -0.87
N ALA A 31 -19.34 13.74 -0.66
CA ALA A 31 -18.27 14.01 -1.62
C ALA A 31 -18.54 13.37 -2.98
N SER A 32 -18.36 14.16 -4.03
CA SER A 32 -18.39 13.67 -5.41
C SER A 32 -17.11 12.92 -5.75
N ARG A 33 -17.14 12.18 -6.86
CA ARG A 33 -15.95 11.51 -7.41
C ARG A 33 -14.86 12.52 -7.73
N GLU A 34 -15.23 13.63 -8.34
CA GLU A 34 -14.33 14.70 -8.78
C GLU A 34 -13.59 15.32 -7.59
N GLU A 35 -14.29 15.61 -6.50
CA GLU A 35 -13.69 16.13 -5.26
C GLU A 35 -12.66 15.14 -4.66
N ILE A 36 -12.98 13.85 -4.70
CA ILE A 36 -12.07 12.79 -4.21
C ILE A 36 -10.83 12.72 -5.10
N VAL A 37 -11.00 12.72 -6.43
CA VAL A 37 -9.90 12.71 -7.41
C VAL A 37 -9.01 13.93 -7.22
N GLU A 38 -9.59 15.12 -7.10
CA GLU A 38 -8.85 16.37 -6.90
C GLU A 38 -8.03 16.34 -5.61
N LEU A 39 -8.61 15.86 -4.51
CA LEU A 39 -7.89 15.73 -3.25
C LEU A 39 -6.73 14.75 -3.34
N LEU A 40 -6.92 13.59 -3.96
CA LEU A 40 -5.87 12.59 -4.15
C LEU A 40 -4.75 13.10 -5.05
N LEU A 41 -5.07 13.87 -6.08
CA LEU A 41 -4.08 14.52 -6.96
C LEU A 41 -3.30 15.60 -6.21
N LYS A 42 -3.98 16.51 -5.51
CA LYS A 42 -3.34 17.58 -4.73
C LYS A 42 -2.45 17.05 -3.61
N SER A 43 -2.87 15.98 -2.95
CA SER A 43 -2.09 15.36 -1.88
C SER A 43 -0.92 14.52 -2.37
N GLY A 44 -0.80 14.26 -3.68
CA GLY A 44 0.22 13.40 -4.27
C GLY A 44 0.02 11.90 -4.00
N LEU A 45 -1.16 11.48 -3.53
CA LEU A 45 -1.47 10.06 -3.28
C LEU A 45 -2.05 9.34 -4.49
N TRP A 46 -2.46 10.04 -5.53
CA TRP A 46 -3.03 9.45 -6.74
C TRP A 46 -2.14 8.34 -7.36
N PRO A 47 -0.79 8.47 -7.44
CA PRO A 47 0.08 7.43 -8.00
C PRO A 47 0.05 6.08 -7.25
N MET A 48 -0.59 6.00 -6.08
CA MET A 48 -0.81 4.73 -5.38
C MET A 48 -1.89 3.87 -6.03
N ILE A 49 -2.67 4.45 -6.95
CA ILE A 49 -3.69 3.75 -7.73
C ILE A 49 -3.08 3.33 -9.05
N VAL A 50 -2.99 2.02 -9.26
CA VAL A 50 -2.36 1.43 -10.44
C VAL A 50 -3.42 0.83 -11.35
N GLN A 51 -3.37 1.18 -12.62
CA GLN A 51 -4.28 0.70 -13.67
C GLN A 51 -3.74 -0.56 -14.33
N ARG A 52 -4.58 -1.58 -14.46
CA ARG A 52 -4.29 -2.81 -15.17
C ARG A 52 -5.05 -2.84 -16.50
N PRO A 53 -4.52 -3.50 -17.53
CA PRO A 53 -3.48 -4.55 -17.48
C PRO A 53 -2.03 -4.06 -17.50
N TYR A 54 -1.76 -2.81 -17.84
CA TYR A 54 -0.39 -2.34 -18.15
C TYR A 54 0.46 -1.98 -16.92
N GLY A 55 -0.13 -1.86 -15.73
CA GLY A 55 0.60 -1.53 -14.51
C GLY A 55 1.10 -0.08 -14.47
N VAL A 56 0.35 0.84 -15.04
CA VAL A 56 0.63 2.28 -15.05
C VAL A 56 -0.16 3.00 -13.98
N ILE A 57 0.19 4.24 -13.67
CA ILE A 57 -0.64 5.09 -12.81
C ILE A 57 -2.01 5.24 -13.45
N ALA A 58 -3.08 5.13 -12.67
CA ALA A 58 -4.44 5.25 -13.16
C ALA A 58 -4.71 6.62 -13.80
N ASP A 59 -5.41 6.65 -14.94
CA ASP A 59 -5.89 7.90 -15.51
C ASP A 59 -7.07 8.42 -14.65
N PRO A 60 -7.00 9.64 -14.11
CA PRO A 60 -8.08 10.21 -13.30
C PRO A 60 -9.42 10.34 -14.06
N ASN A 61 -9.37 10.41 -15.38
CA ASN A 61 -10.56 10.53 -16.23
C ASN A 61 -11.23 9.17 -16.50
N ASP A 62 -10.50 8.07 -16.34
CA ASP A 62 -11.05 6.73 -16.51
C ASP A 62 -11.94 6.34 -15.32
N THR A 63 -12.95 5.51 -15.61
CA THR A 63 -13.75 4.85 -14.59
C THR A 63 -13.49 3.34 -14.68
N PRO A 64 -12.81 2.74 -13.68
CA PRO A 64 -12.48 1.33 -13.76
C PRO A 64 -13.72 0.46 -13.60
N LYS A 65 -13.72 -0.70 -14.28
CA LYS A 65 -14.73 -1.76 -14.13
C LYS A 65 -14.82 -2.26 -12.70
N ALA A 66 -13.69 -2.33 -11.99
CA ALA A 66 -13.58 -2.75 -10.61
C ALA A 66 -12.28 -2.26 -9.97
N VAL A 67 -12.22 -2.28 -8.63
CA VAL A 67 -10.98 -2.05 -7.86
C VAL A 67 -10.62 -3.32 -7.10
N PHE A 68 -9.35 -3.72 -7.17
CA PHE A 68 -8.85 -4.92 -6.51
C PHE A 68 -7.81 -4.56 -5.45
N ILE A 69 -7.96 -5.13 -4.26
CA ILE A 69 -7.07 -4.93 -3.12
C ILE A 69 -6.66 -6.31 -2.61
N SER A 70 -5.35 -6.59 -2.59
CA SER A 70 -4.83 -7.79 -1.94
C SER A 70 -4.44 -7.47 -0.51
N ALA A 71 -5.09 -8.14 0.46
CA ALA A 71 -4.81 -7.99 1.88
C ALA A 71 -3.82 -9.04 2.40
N PHE A 72 -3.13 -9.76 1.52
CA PHE A 72 -2.05 -10.66 1.89
C PHE A 72 -1.02 -10.76 0.76
N ASP A 73 0.19 -11.15 1.13
CA ASP A 73 1.23 -11.54 0.20
C ASP A 73 1.54 -13.04 0.40
N SER A 74 1.96 -13.70 -0.66
CA SER A 74 2.34 -15.11 -0.65
C SER A 74 3.85 -15.35 -0.81
N ALA A 75 4.64 -14.29 -0.95
CA ALA A 75 6.09 -14.39 -0.98
C ALA A 75 6.65 -14.91 0.36
N PRO A 76 7.73 -15.70 0.38
CA PRO A 76 8.20 -16.40 1.58
C PRO A 76 8.55 -15.49 2.77
N LEU A 77 9.04 -14.27 2.52
CA LEU A 77 9.46 -13.30 3.54
C LEU A 77 8.53 -12.08 3.62
N ALA A 78 7.36 -12.18 3.01
CA ALA A 78 6.39 -11.09 3.00
C ALA A 78 5.87 -10.77 4.39
N PRO A 79 5.51 -9.50 4.66
CA PRO A 79 4.93 -9.10 5.94
C PRO A 79 3.54 -9.71 6.15
N ASP A 80 3.21 -9.99 7.41
CA ASP A 80 1.84 -10.29 7.81
C ASP A 80 1.03 -8.98 7.91
N TYR A 81 0.16 -8.74 6.94
CA TYR A 81 -0.63 -7.51 6.92
C TYR A 81 -1.67 -7.40 8.05
N ASN A 82 -2.14 -8.51 8.63
CA ASN A 82 -2.97 -8.45 9.83
C ASN A 82 -2.19 -7.85 11.02
N TYR A 83 -0.92 -8.23 11.15
CA TYR A 83 -0.06 -7.66 12.18
C TYR A 83 0.33 -6.20 11.86
N VAL A 84 0.76 -5.95 10.63
CA VAL A 84 1.25 -4.63 10.18
C VAL A 84 0.17 -3.56 10.30
N LEU A 85 -1.07 -3.89 9.95
CA LEU A 85 -2.19 -2.95 9.87
C LEU A 85 -3.17 -3.06 11.05
N ARG A 86 -2.78 -3.76 12.14
CA ARG A 86 -3.67 -4.02 13.29
C ARG A 86 -4.28 -2.77 13.93
N ALA A 87 -3.66 -1.62 13.79
CA ALA A 87 -4.15 -0.34 14.32
C ALA A 87 -4.85 0.53 13.25
N GLU A 88 -4.97 0.05 12.01
CA GLU A 88 -5.39 0.85 10.85
C GLU A 88 -6.83 0.55 10.39
N GLN A 89 -7.62 -0.19 11.17
CA GLN A 89 -8.93 -0.65 10.72
C GLN A 89 -9.85 0.49 10.26
N LYS A 90 -9.88 1.60 11.00
CA LYS A 90 -10.66 2.79 10.62
C LYS A 90 -10.18 3.37 9.28
N ASN A 91 -8.86 3.45 9.10
CA ASN A 91 -8.27 4.00 7.89
C ASN A 91 -8.48 3.07 6.69
N LEU A 92 -8.38 1.76 6.88
CA LEU A 92 -8.69 0.77 5.85
C LEU A 92 -10.15 0.85 5.43
N GLN A 93 -11.09 0.97 6.37
CA GLN A 93 -12.51 1.13 6.05
C GLN A 93 -12.76 2.40 5.23
N THR A 94 -12.20 3.52 5.67
CA THR A 94 -12.28 4.79 4.93
C THR A 94 -11.67 4.68 3.54
N GLY A 95 -10.53 4.00 3.41
CA GLY A 95 -9.90 3.72 2.11
C GLY A 95 -10.81 2.92 1.18
N ILE A 96 -11.50 1.89 1.67
CA ILE A 96 -12.49 1.15 0.88
C ILE A 96 -13.64 2.06 0.44
N ASP A 97 -14.15 2.90 1.35
CA ASP A 97 -15.25 3.81 1.03
C ASP A 97 -14.85 4.83 -0.05
N VAL A 98 -13.58 5.30 -0.03
CA VAL A 98 -13.00 6.13 -1.09
C VAL A 98 -12.95 5.36 -2.41
N MET A 99 -12.43 4.13 -2.43
CA MET A 99 -12.34 3.32 -3.65
C MET A 99 -13.71 3.02 -4.26
N ARG A 100 -14.72 2.82 -3.43
CA ARG A 100 -16.11 2.64 -3.90
C ARG A 100 -16.68 3.85 -4.65
N LYS A 101 -16.22 5.04 -4.31
CA LYS A 101 -16.64 6.27 -5.01
C LYS A 101 -15.91 6.47 -6.35
N LEU A 102 -14.79 5.78 -6.55
CA LEU A 102 -13.96 5.92 -7.74
C LEU A 102 -14.28 4.91 -8.85
N THR A 103 -15.05 3.87 -8.56
CA THR A 103 -15.46 2.85 -9.55
C THR A 103 -16.96 2.83 -9.75
N SER A 104 -17.40 2.47 -10.97
CA SER A 104 -18.80 2.15 -11.24
C SER A 104 -19.17 0.71 -10.87
N GLY A 105 -18.18 -0.13 -10.60
CA GLY A 105 -18.36 -1.53 -10.29
C GLY A 105 -18.08 -1.85 -8.83
N LYS A 106 -17.47 -3.01 -8.59
CA LYS A 106 -17.22 -3.53 -7.25
C LYS A 106 -15.80 -3.24 -6.77
N VAL A 107 -15.65 -3.16 -5.45
CA VAL A 107 -14.34 -3.24 -4.79
C VAL A 107 -14.17 -4.67 -4.30
N HIS A 108 -13.11 -5.33 -4.74
CA HIS A 108 -12.77 -6.69 -4.36
C HIS A 108 -11.61 -6.68 -3.35
N LEU A 109 -11.79 -7.38 -2.23
CA LEU A 109 -10.78 -7.55 -1.20
C LEU A 109 -10.39 -9.03 -1.12
N SER A 110 -9.16 -9.34 -1.49
CA SER A 110 -8.64 -10.71 -1.42
C SER A 110 -7.92 -10.93 -0.10
N VAL A 111 -8.33 -11.98 0.63
CA VAL A 111 -7.73 -12.38 1.90
C VAL A 111 -7.19 -13.81 1.80
N ARG A 112 -6.24 -14.16 2.67
CA ARG A 112 -5.77 -15.55 2.77
C ARG A 112 -6.91 -16.41 3.34
N ALA A 113 -7.14 -17.59 2.76
CA ALA A 113 -8.14 -18.53 3.26
C ALA A 113 -7.85 -18.90 4.72
N LYS A 114 -8.89 -19.01 5.52
CA LYS A 114 -8.84 -19.21 6.98
C LYS A 114 -8.17 -18.05 7.74
N ALA A 115 -7.95 -16.90 7.09
CA ALA A 115 -7.53 -15.71 7.83
C ALA A 115 -8.71 -15.22 8.68
N GLU A 116 -8.47 -15.04 9.96
CA GLU A 116 -9.36 -14.35 10.89
C GLU A 116 -8.75 -12.97 11.19
N GLY A 117 -9.60 -12.00 11.46
CA GLY A 117 -9.11 -10.69 11.89
C GLY A 117 -9.77 -9.52 11.17
N GLN A 118 -9.14 -8.36 11.35
CA GLN A 118 -9.70 -7.08 10.92
C GLN A 118 -9.96 -6.96 9.40
N MET A 119 -9.20 -7.67 8.57
CA MET A 119 -9.38 -7.60 7.11
C MET A 119 -10.71 -8.16 6.66
N THR A 120 -11.20 -9.21 7.32
CA THR A 120 -12.50 -9.83 7.03
C THR A 120 -13.68 -9.03 7.58
N ALA A 121 -13.44 -8.10 8.48
CA ALA A 121 -14.47 -7.24 9.08
C ALA A 121 -14.75 -5.96 8.27
N LEU A 122 -13.96 -5.69 7.22
CA LEU A 122 -14.12 -4.51 6.39
C LEU A 122 -15.39 -4.62 5.53
N LYS A 123 -16.16 -3.54 5.47
CA LYS A 123 -17.45 -3.49 4.79
C LYS A 123 -17.34 -2.75 3.46
N GLY A 124 -18.26 -3.05 2.54
CA GLY A 124 -18.33 -2.35 1.25
C GLY A 124 -17.40 -2.89 0.18
N ALA A 125 -16.59 -3.88 0.48
CA ALA A 125 -15.84 -4.67 -0.48
C ALA A 125 -16.39 -6.10 -0.51
N GLU A 126 -16.34 -6.74 -1.68
CA GLU A 126 -16.61 -8.17 -1.83
C GLU A 126 -15.35 -8.95 -1.45
N THR A 127 -15.44 -9.72 -0.38
CA THR A 127 -14.28 -10.44 0.16
C THR A 127 -14.14 -11.82 -0.49
N HIS A 128 -12.94 -12.12 -0.99
CA HIS A 128 -12.58 -13.38 -1.62
C HIS A 128 -11.45 -14.07 -0.85
N ALA A 129 -11.64 -15.34 -0.52
CA ALA A 129 -10.66 -16.13 0.22
C ALA A 129 -9.80 -16.96 -0.76
N PHE A 130 -8.49 -16.77 -0.70
CA PHE A 130 -7.53 -17.48 -1.54
C PHE A 130 -6.63 -18.41 -0.73
N ALA A 131 -6.41 -19.62 -1.26
CA ALA A 131 -5.47 -20.60 -0.74
C ALA A 131 -4.52 -21.06 -1.84
N GLY A 132 -3.29 -21.35 -1.49
CA GLY A 132 -2.29 -21.88 -2.43
C GLY A 132 -0.89 -21.39 -2.13
N LYS A 133 0.03 -21.85 -2.98
CA LYS A 133 1.44 -21.44 -2.97
C LYS A 133 1.59 -20.08 -3.68
N HIS A 134 2.74 -19.46 -3.49
CA HIS A 134 3.11 -18.32 -4.34
C HIS A 134 2.98 -18.71 -5.84
N PRO A 135 2.36 -17.85 -6.68
CA PRO A 135 2.05 -16.42 -6.51
C PRO A 135 0.58 -16.09 -6.19
N VAL A 136 -0.13 -16.90 -5.43
CA VAL A 136 -1.57 -16.69 -5.13
C VAL A 136 -1.85 -15.32 -4.46
N GLY A 137 -0.86 -14.72 -3.80
CA GLY A 137 -0.96 -13.37 -3.22
C GLY A 137 -0.83 -12.23 -4.24
N ASN A 138 -0.42 -12.53 -5.47
CA ASN A 138 -0.31 -11.49 -6.49
C ASN A 138 -1.69 -11.06 -6.97
N VAL A 139 -1.95 -9.76 -6.93
CA VAL A 139 -3.25 -9.21 -7.31
C VAL A 139 -3.65 -9.55 -8.75
N GLY A 140 -2.69 -9.70 -9.67
CA GLY A 140 -2.97 -10.13 -11.04
C GLY A 140 -3.54 -11.54 -11.14
N VAL A 141 -3.09 -12.46 -10.28
CA VAL A 141 -3.65 -13.81 -10.19
C VAL A 141 -5.06 -13.75 -9.64
N GLN A 142 -5.29 -12.92 -8.62
CA GLN A 142 -6.60 -12.73 -8.01
C GLN A 142 -7.61 -12.13 -8.99
N ILE A 143 -7.20 -11.11 -9.76
CA ILE A 143 -8.02 -10.51 -10.83
C ILE A 143 -8.46 -11.60 -11.82
N HIS A 144 -7.51 -12.44 -12.27
CA HIS A 144 -7.82 -13.50 -13.23
C HIS A 144 -8.90 -14.46 -12.73
N HIS A 145 -8.89 -14.78 -11.44
CA HIS A 145 -9.85 -15.72 -10.85
C HIS A 145 -11.20 -15.08 -10.45
N ILE A 146 -11.22 -13.76 -10.17
CA ILE A 146 -12.44 -13.08 -9.71
C ILE A 146 -13.21 -12.51 -10.90
N ASP A 147 -12.55 -11.63 -11.65
CA ASP A 147 -13.12 -10.91 -12.79
C ASP A 147 -12.01 -10.51 -13.77
N PRO A 148 -11.68 -11.39 -14.73
CA PRO A 148 -10.61 -11.16 -15.69
C PRO A 148 -10.80 -9.89 -16.51
N VAL A 149 -9.68 -9.22 -16.81
CA VAL A 149 -9.68 -8.02 -17.65
C VAL A 149 -9.70 -8.43 -19.11
N ASN A 150 -10.76 -8.04 -19.84
CA ASN A 150 -10.89 -8.26 -21.27
C ASN A 150 -10.35 -7.06 -22.08
N LYS A 151 -10.28 -7.23 -23.41
CA LYS A 151 -9.84 -6.17 -24.32
C LYS A 151 -10.72 -4.92 -24.16
N GLY A 152 -10.08 -3.79 -23.91
CA GLY A 152 -10.76 -2.50 -23.72
C GLY A 152 -11.27 -2.23 -22.31
N GLU A 153 -11.18 -3.20 -21.40
CA GLU A 153 -11.51 -2.99 -20.00
C GLU A 153 -10.30 -2.52 -19.20
N VAL A 154 -10.55 -1.75 -18.14
CA VAL A 154 -9.56 -1.35 -17.16
C VAL A 154 -10.06 -1.66 -15.76
N VAL A 155 -9.15 -2.12 -14.91
CA VAL A 155 -9.38 -2.26 -13.47
C VAL A 155 -8.26 -1.55 -12.72
N TRP A 156 -8.54 -1.10 -11.52
CA TRP A 156 -7.54 -0.47 -10.68
C TRP A 156 -7.12 -1.39 -9.54
N THR A 157 -5.89 -1.24 -9.11
CA THR A 157 -5.34 -1.97 -7.96
C THR A 157 -4.72 -0.98 -7.00
N VAL A 158 -4.86 -1.24 -5.70
CA VAL A 158 -4.24 -0.46 -4.62
C VAL A 158 -3.61 -1.43 -3.63
N ASN A 159 -2.37 -1.14 -3.22
CA ASN A 159 -1.74 -1.90 -2.15
C ASN A 159 -2.46 -1.64 -0.82
N ILE A 160 -2.58 -2.66 0.03
CA ILE A 160 -3.34 -2.54 1.28
C ILE A 160 -2.75 -1.50 2.26
N GLN A 161 -1.43 -1.30 2.28
CA GLN A 161 -0.81 -0.25 3.09
C GLN A 161 -1.05 1.14 2.49
N ASP A 162 -1.06 1.25 1.16
CA ASP A 162 -1.38 2.51 0.47
C ASP A 162 -2.85 2.89 0.66
N LEU A 163 -3.73 1.89 0.69
CA LEU A 163 -5.14 2.09 1.05
C LEU A 163 -5.28 2.70 2.45
N ALA A 164 -4.49 2.23 3.43
CA ALA A 164 -4.48 2.81 4.77
C ALA A 164 -3.98 4.27 4.77
N ILE A 165 -2.96 4.59 3.96
CA ILE A 165 -2.45 5.96 3.79
C ILE A 165 -3.53 6.87 3.20
N ILE A 166 -4.22 6.40 2.16
CA ILE A 166 -5.37 7.12 1.59
C ILE A 166 -6.43 7.36 2.67
N GLY A 167 -6.78 6.34 3.42
CA GLY A 167 -7.75 6.47 4.51
C GLY A 167 -7.33 7.48 5.59
N ARG A 168 -6.03 7.55 5.94
CA ARG A 168 -5.51 8.57 6.88
C ARG A 168 -5.71 9.98 6.35
N LEU A 169 -5.47 10.23 5.05
CA LEU A 169 -5.71 11.52 4.43
C LEU A 169 -7.16 11.99 4.68
N PHE A 170 -8.13 11.13 4.41
CA PHE A 170 -9.55 11.48 4.58
C PHE A 170 -9.97 11.60 6.05
N ASN A 171 -9.37 10.82 6.96
CA ASN A 171 -9.69 10.87 8.38
C ASN A 171 -8.99 12.00 9.13
N GLU A 172 -7.74 12.30 8.76
CA GLU A 172 -6.86 13.20 9.52
C GLU A 172 -6.59 14.51 8.79
N GLY A 173 -6.81 14.57 7.48
CA GLY A 173 -6.53 15.76 6.66
C GLY A 173 -5.04 15.99 6.44
N ARG A 174 -4.23 14.95 6.52
CA ARG A 174 -2.77 15.02 6.31
C ARG A 174 -2.25 13.80 5.58
N VAL A 175 -1.16 13.98 4.84
CA VAL A 175 -0.44 12.88 4.19
C VAL A 175 0.58 12.31 5.17
N ASP A 176 0.30 11.12 5.68
CA ASP A 176 1.25 10.37 6.51
C ASP A 176 1.74 9.14 5.74
N MET A 177 2.95 9.23 5.18
CA MET A 177 3.60 8.20 4.36
C MET A 177 4.26 7.10 5.21
N THR A 178 3.91 7.01 6.49
CA THR A 178 4.43 5.97 7.38
C THR A 178 3.93 4.59 6.94
N LYS A 179 4.86 3.66 6.79
CA LYS A 179 4.63 2.23 6.50
C LYS A 179 5.36 1.35 7.50
N ILE A 180 4.91 0.11 7.63
CA ILE A 180 5.66 -0.93 8.34
C ILE A 180 6.16 -1.92 7.30
N ILE A 181 7.47 -2.16 7.31
CA ILE A 181 8.14 -3.13 6.44
C ILE A 181 8.69 -4.29 7.27
N ALA A 182 8.80 -5.46 6.66
CA ALA A 182 9.55 -6.58 7.22
C ALA A 182 10.99 -6.51 6.72
N VAL A 183 11.93 -6.48 7.64
CA VAL A 183 13.36 -6.59 7.37
C VAL A 183 13.77 -8.02 7.68
N ALA A 184 14.02 -8.82 6.63
CA ALA A 184 14.33 -10.23 6.75
C ALA A 184 15.26 -10.68 5.61
N GLY A 185 15.89 -11.83 5.76
CA GLY A 185 16.79 -12.40 4.77
C GLY A 185 17.93 -13.18 5.43
N SER A 186 18.70 -13.94 4.63
CA SER A 186 19.80 -14.76 5.13
C SER A 186 20.88 -13.94 5.84
N GLU A 187 21.11 -12.70 5.37
CA GLU A 187 22.15 -11.81 5.89
C GLU A 187 21.65 -10.85 6.97
N ILE A 188 20.40 -10.95 7.38
CA ILE A 188 19.85 -10.17 8.49
C ILE A 188 20.11 -10.92 9.80
N GLU A 189 20.73 -10.24 10.76
CA GLU A 189 21.04 -10.81 12.07
C GLU A 189 19.78 -11.01 12.92
N LYS A 190 18.91 -10.00 12.94
CA LYS A 190 17.65 -9.98 13.70
C LYS A 190 16.49 -9.58 12.80
N PRO A 191 15.76 -10.55 12.24
CA PRO A 191 14.54 -10.25 11.46
C PRO A 191 13.53 -9.48 12.31
N GLN A 192 12.98 -8.38 11.76
CA GLN A 192 12.08 -7.51 12.50
C GLN A 192 11.17 -6.69 11.59
N TYR A 193 10.07 -6.21 12.17
CA TYR A 193 9.26 -5.18 11.54
C TYR A 193 9.79 -3.79 11.90
N CYS A 194 9.95 -2.93 10.89
CA CYS A 194 10.40 -1.56 11.06
C CYS A 194 9.30 -0.58 10.60
N ARG A 195 9.01 0.41 11.45
CA ARG A 195 8.19 1.56 11.04
C ARG A 195 9.08 2.56 10.34
N ILE A 196 8.76 2.91 9.12
CA ILE A 196 9.52 3.83 8.28
C ILE A 196 8.59 4.85 7.62
N ILE A 197 9.16 5.96 7.16
CA ILE A 197 8.52 6.84 6.19
C ILE A 197 8.91 6.35 4.80
N ALA A 198 7.96 6.26 3.87
CA ALA A 198 8.26 5.89 2.48
C ALA A 198 9.34 6.83 1.91
N GLY A 199 10.36 6.25 1.27
CA GLY A 199 11.55 6.99 0.81
C GLY A 199 12.70 7.08 1.83
N ALA A 200 12.58 6.48 3.01
CA ALA A 200 13.67 6.41 3.98
C ALA A 200 14.89 5.68 3.39
N LYS A 201 16.09 6.16 3.74
CA LYS A 201 17.34 5.56 3.28
C LYS A 201 17.53 4.17 3.88
N VAL A 202 17.74 3.16 3.02
CA VAL A 202 17.87 1.76 3.43
C VAL A 202 19.02 1.52 4.40
N ASP A 203 20.16 2.17 4.22
CA ASP A 203 21.31 2.06 5.14
C ASP A 203 20.93 2.37 6.59
N SER A 204 20.03 3.32 6.80
CA SER A 204 19.59 3.68 8.15
C SER A 204 18.71 2.62 8.80
N ILE A 205 17.98 1.86 7.96
CA ILE A 205 17.09 0.78 8.40
C ILE A 205 17.92 -0.47 8.74
N LEU A 206 19.00 -0.72 7.97
CA LEU A 206 19.82 -1.92 8.09
C LEU A 206 21.02 -1.75 9.05
N LYS A 207 21.29 -0.52 9.52
CA LYS A 207 22.46 -0.22 10.35
C LYS A 207 22.54 -1.13 11.58
N GLY A 208 23.64 -1.89 11.69
CA GLY A 208 23.90 -2.79 12.82
C GLY A 208 23.02 -4.07 12.82
N ASN A 209 22.34 -4.36 11.72
CA ASN A 209 21.49 -5.56 11.60
C ASN A 209 21.86 -6.45 10.40
N VAL A 210 22.96 -6.15 9.72
CA VAL A 210 23.52 -7.00 8.67
C VAL A 210 24.70 -7.77 9.26
N LYS A 211 24.74 -9.09 9.02
CA LYS A 211 25.83 -9.95 9.47
C LYS A 211 27.17 -9.50 8.91
N PRO A 212 28.30 -9.70 9.65
CA PRO A 212 29.62 -9.43 9.13
C PRO A 212 29.87 -10.19 7.83
N GLN A 213 30.38 -9.51 6.82
CA GLN A 213 30.69 -10.08 5.51
C GLN A 213 32.18 -10.46 5.45
N LYS A 214 32.50 -11.51 4.70
CA LYS A 214 33.90 -11.86 4.37
C LYS A 214 34.40 -10.93 3.26
N GLU A 215 35.70 -10.80 3.15
CA GLU A 215 36.32 -10.06 2.07
C GLU A 215 35.90 -10.64 0.71
N GLY A 216 35.38 -9.78 -0.17
CA GLY A 216 34.84 -10.18 -1.49
C GLY A 216 33.35 -10.55 -1.51
N ASP A 217 32.69 -10.68 -0.36
CA ASP A 217 31.24 -10.91 -0.32
C ASP A 217 30.45 -9.61 -0.58
N HIS A 218 29.33 -9.74 -1.24
CA HIS A 218 28.41 -8.63 -1.53
C HIS A 218 26.99 -8.95 -1.07
N VAL A 219 26.43 -8.11 -0.23
CA VAL A 219 25.02 -8.19 0.17
C VAL A 219 24.15 -7.49 -0.86
N ARG A 220 23.18 -8.19 -1.40
CA ARG A 220 22.16 -7.63 -2.26
C ARG A 220 20.91 -7.30 -1.44
N ILE A 221 20.50 -6.04 -1.46
CA ILE A 221 19.23 -5.59 -0.86
C ILE A 221 18.15 -5.69 -1.93
N ILE A 222 17.05 -6.37 -1.60
CA ILE A 222 15.90 -6.59 -2.49
C ILE A 222 14.69 -5.92 -1.84
N SER A 223 14.00 -5.09 -2.60
CA SER A 223 12.66 -4.63 -2.27
C SER A 223 11.66 -5.62 -2.87
N GLY A 224 10.90 -6.28 -2.04
CA GLY A 224 9.92 -7.29 -2.42
C GLY A 224 8.51 -6.89 -2.13
#